data_21eea34e865b847614261519b9bd71ba
#
_entry.id   21eea34e865b847614261519b9bd71ba
#
_cell.length_a   1.000
_cell.length_b   1.000
_cell.length_c   1.000
_cell.angle_alpha   90.00
_cell.angle_beta   90.00
_cell.angle_gamma   90.00
#
_symmetry.space_group_name_H-M   'P 1'
#
loop_
_entity.id
_entity.type
_entity.pdbx_description
1 polymer ?
#
loop_
_entity_poly.entity_id
_entity_poly.type
_entity_poly.pdbx_seq_one_letter_code
_entity_poly.pdbx_strand_id
1 'polypeptide(L)'
;MLLHRNRSYFKIAIIADRQRQMTFFKLEHAKAFYYADFVAYILMIVLVSGLLIGYAPRGEWRHIVLSVAGGLALWPLIEYALHRYVLHRLEPFRGWHMEHHNRPRAFICTPTIFSAGLIFTLVFLPALASGNLWIGTGLTLGVTIGYLAFSWTHHAVHYWRADRAWLGNRKRLHNIHHGSGSACNYGVTTSFWDDVFGTRSG
;
A
#
# COMPACT_ATOMS: atom_id res chain seq x y z
N MET A 1 -17.95 -0.50 -46.03
CA MET A 1 -16.84 0.42 -45.73
C MET A 1 -17.09 1.38 -44.57
N LEU A 2 -18.32 1.65 -44.14
CA LEU A 2 -18.68 2.60 -43.04
C LEU A 2 -18.52 2.00 -41.60
N LEU A 3 -18.64 0.67 -41.43
CA LEU A 3 -18.58 0.03 -40.13
C LEU A 3 -17.18 -0.06 -39.51
N HIS A 4 -16.12 -0.04 -40.31
CA HIS A 4 -14.74 -0.05 -39.84
C HIS A 4 -14.27 1.30 -39.28
N ARG A 5 -14.81 2.41 -39.80
CA ARG A 5 -14.47 3.80 -39.39
C ARG A 5 -15.00 4.12 -38.00
N ASN A 6 -16.18 3.62 -37.62
CA ASN A 6 -16.78 3.86 -36.31
C ASN A 6 -16.04 3.19 -35.16
N ARG A 7 -15.44 2.00 -35.36
CA ARG A 7 -14.65 1.30 -34.33
C ARG A 7 -13.35 2.03 -33.98
N SER A 8 -12.72 2.68 -34.97
CA SER A 8 -11.49 3.44 -34.73
C SER A 8 -11.75 4.73 -33.95
N TYR A 9 -12.82 5.47 -34.25
CA TYR A 9 -13.21 6.65 -33.49
C TYR A 9 -13.60 6.32 -32.05
N PHE A 10 -14.30 5.21 -31.83
CA PHE A 10 -14.68 4.78 -30.49
C PHE A 10 -13.46 4.38 -29.65
N LYS A 11 -12.48 3.69 -30.24
CA LYS A 11 -11.20 3.38 -29.58
C LYS A 11 -10.40 4.65 -29.25
N ILE A 12 -10.33 5.59 -30.16
CA ILE A 12 -9.62 6.88 -29.96
C ILE A 12 -10.31 7.70 -28.86
N ALA A 13 -11.65 7.73 -28.82
CA ALA A 13 -12.40 8.42 -27.78
C ALA A 13 -12.20 7.78 -26.41
N ILE A 14 -12.19 6.46 -26.30
CA ILE A 14 -11.90 5.75 -25.05
C ILE A 14 -10.46 5.99 -24.60
N ILE A 15 -9.49 6.00 -25.52
CA ILE A 15 -8.09 6.28 -25.19
C ILE A 15 -7.92 7.74 -24.74
N ALA A 16 -8.58 8.68 -25.42
CA ALA A 16 -8.55 10.10 -25.05
C ALA A 16 -9.25 10.36 -23.70
N ASP A 17 -10.35 9.69 -23.42
CA ASP A 17 -11.04 9.79 -22.13
C ASP A 17 -10.21 9.14 -21.00
N ARG A 18 -9.56 8.00 -21.25
CA ARG A 18 -8.58 7.39 -20.34
C ARG A 18 -7.39 8.32 -20.07
N GLN A 19 -6.85 8.96 -21.08
CA GLN A 19 -5.78 9.96 -20.92
C GLN A 19 -6.27 11.20 -20.15
N ARG A 20 -7.51 11.62 -20.33
CA ARG A 20 -8.11 12.73 -19.59
C ARG A 20 -8.35 12.40 -18.12
N GLN A 21 -8.79 11.19 -17.80
CA GLN A 21 -8.96 10.75 -16.41
C GLN A 21 -7.61 10.58 -15.71
N MET A 22 -6.54 10.22 -16.43
CA MET A 22 -5.18 10.14 -15.87
C MET A 22 -4.54 11.51 -15.62
N THR A 23 -5.05 12.60 -16.21
CA THR A 23 -4.52 13.96 -16.00
C THR A 23 -5.03 14.62 -14.72
N PHE A 24 -6.11 14.14 -14.12
CA PHE A 24 -6.64 14.70 -12.86
C PHE A 24 -5.79 14.33 -11.63
N PHE A 25 -5.04 13.20 -11.66
CA PHE A 25 -4.06 12.86 -10.64
C PHE A 25 -2.74 12.57 -11.33
N LYS A 26 -1.75 13.45 -11.18
CA LYS A 26 -0.38 13.12 -11.55
C LYS A 26 0.08 11.96 -10.67
N LEU A 27 0.08 10.76 -11.22
CA LEU A 27 0.55 9.55 -10.53
C LEU A 27 2.05 9.60 -10.23
N GLU A 28 2.81 10.28 -11.10
CA GLU A 28 4.22 10.53 -10.89
C GLU A 28 4.39 11.83 -10.12
N HIS A 29 4.91 11.72 -8.92
CA HIS A 29 5.19 12.85 -8.06
C HIS A 29 6.61 13.39 -8.28
N ALA A 30 6.82 14.69 -8.05
CA ALA A 30 8.17 15.18 -7.86
C ALA A 30 8.82 14.43 -6.69
N LYS A 31 10.12 14.15 -6.81
CA LYS A 31 10.90 13.41 -5.80
C LYS A 31 10.65 13.89 -4.36
N ALA A 32 10.51 15.20 -4.17
CA ALA A 32 10.22 15.80 -2.88
C ALA A 32 8.88 15.34 -2.29
N PHE A 33 7.80 15.27 -3.09
CA PHE A 33 6.49 14.81 -2.64
C PHE A 33 6.49 13.31 -2.32
N TYR A 34 7.20 12.50 -3.11
CA TYR A 34 7.36 11.09 -2.83
C TYR A 34 8.01 10.83 -1.45
N TYR A 35 9.06 11.57 -1.11
CA TYR A 35 9.70 11.44 0.22
C TYR A 35 8.89 12.13 1.33
N ALA A 36 8.11 13.15 1.02
CA ALA A 36 7.23 13.79 1.99
C ALA A 36 6.16 12.82 2.53
N ASP A 37 5.73 11.83 1.73
CA ASP A 37 4.82 10.77 2.17
C ASP A 37 5.44 9.95 3.32
N PHE A 38 6.68 9.53 3.21
CA PHE A 38 7.39 8.83 4.29
C PHE A 38 7.49 9.69 5.55
N VAL A 39 7.86 10.96 5.40
CA VAL A 39 7.95 11.89 6.52
C VAL A 39 6.60 12.08 7.20
N ALA A 40 5.51 12.21 6.44
CA ALA A 40 4.16 12.35 6.96
C ALA A 40 3.76 11.14 7.82
N TYR A 41 4.05 9.91 7.38
CA TYR A 41 3.77 8.71 8.16
C TYR A 41 4.64 8.59 9.41
N ILE A 42 5.92 8.96 9.32
CA ILE A 42 6.80 8.99 10.51
C ILE A 42 6.26 10.00 11.53
N LEU A 43 5.91 11.21 11.11
CA LEU A 43 5.35 12.24 11.99
C LEU A 43 4.01 11.80 12.60
N MET A 44 3.14 11.15 11.82
CA MET A 44 1.88 10.61 12.32
C MET A 44 2.12 9.53 13.39
N ILE A 45 3.05 8.60 13.17
CA ILE A 45 3.41 7.56 14.14
C ILE A 45 3.96 8.19 15.42
N VAL A 46 4.87 9.16 15.31
CA VAL A 46 5.45 9.87 16.47
C VAL A 46 4.36 10.62 17.23
N LEU A 47 3.48 11.35 16.53
CA LEU A 47 2.38 12.09 17.15
C LEU A 47 1.42 11.15 17.90
N VAL A 48 0.93 10.10 17.25
CA VAL A 48 -0.01 9.15 17.86
C VAL A 48 0.63 8.41 19.02
N SER A 49 1.90 8.01 18.89
CA SER A 49 2.65 7.41 20.00
C SER A 49 2.80 8.39 21.18
N GLY A 50 3.13 9.65 20.92
CA GLY A 50 3.21 10.70 21.93
C GLY A 50 1.87 10.95 22.64
N LEU A 51 0.77 10.97 21.88
CA LEU A 51 -0.58 11.09 22.47
C LEU A 51 -0.93 9.88 23.35
N LEU A 52 -0.62 8.66 22.92
CA LEU A 52 -0.82 7.47 23.75
C LEU A 52 0.02 7.54 25.04
N ILE A 53 1.29 7.93 24.94
CA ILE A 53 2.19 8.03 26.10
C ILE A 53 1.70 9.12 27.08
N GLY A 54 1.24 10.25 26.55
CA GLY A 54 0.84 11.39 27.40
C GLY A 54 -0.54 11.28 28.02
N TYR A 55 -1.48 10.59 27.37
CA TYR A 55 -2.90 10.64 27.76
C TYR A 55 -3.53 9.30 28.07
N ALA A 56 -2.93 8.16 27.67
CA ALA A 56 -3.55 6.87 27.93
C ALA A 56 -3.52 6.52 29.43
N PRO A 57 -4.65 6.04 30.00
CA PRO A 57 -4.68 5.58 31.38
C PRO A 57 -3.73 4.40 31.61
N ARG A 58 -3.08 4.37 32.78
CA ARG A 58 -2.11 3.30 33.11
C ARG A 58 -2.69 1.89 32.98
N GLY A 59 -3.97 1.71 33.27
CA GLY A 59 -4.65 0.42 33.14
C GLY A 59 -4.84 -0.06 31.71
N GLU A 60 -4.76 0.84 30.71
CA GLU A 60 -4.99 0.51 29.29
C GLU A 60 -3.70 0.04 28.57
N TRP A 61 -2.52 0.22 29.13
CA TRP A 61 -1.25 -0.02 28.44
C TRP A 61 -1.10 -1.44 27.92
N ARG A 62 -1.56 -2.43 28.67
CA ARG A 62 -1.53 -3.82 28.21
C ARG A 62 -2.39 -4.00 26.94
N HIS A 63 -3.59 -3.42 26.91
CA HIS A 63 -4.49 -3.50 25.77
C HIS A 63 -3.91 -2.74 24.58
N ILE A 64 -3.33 -1.56 24.78
CA ILE A 64 -2.68 -0.77 23.74
C ILE A 64 -1.54 -1.54 23.10
N VAL A 65 -0.61 -2.09 23.90
CA VAL A 65 0.54 -2.86 23.39
C VAL A 65 0.09 -4.08 22.56
N LEU A 66 -0.91 -4.83 23.09
CA LEU A 66 -1.47 -5.98 22.38
C LEU A 66 -2.17 -5.54 21.09
N SER A 67 -2.85 -4.40 21.08
CA SER A 67 -3.51 -3.87 19.87
C SER A 67 -2.51 -3.41 18.82
N VAL A 68 -1.42 -2.73 19.22
CA VAL A 68 -0.31 -2.37 18.31
C VAL A 68 0.30 -3.63 17.71
N ALA A 69 0.60 -4.64 18.53
CA ALA A 69 1.13 -5.91 18.06
C ALA A 69 0.15 -6.63 17.11
N GLY A 70 -1.14 -6.60 17.43
CA GLY A 70 -2.22 -7.13 16.59
C GLY A 70 -2.30 -6.42 15.23
N GLY A 71 -2.22 -5.07 15.22
CA GLY A 71 -2.21 -4.29 13.98
C GLY A 71 -0.99 -4.58 13.11
N LEU A 72 0.19 -4.71 13.71
CA LEU A 72 1.41 -5.12 13.01
C LEU A 72 1.30 -6.53 12.44
N ALA A 73 0.76 -7.48 13.19
CA ALA A 73 0.56 -8.86 12.74
C ALA A 73 -0.50 -8.97 11.64
N LEU A 74 -1.51 -8.10 11.66
CA LEU A 74 -2.58 -8.05 10.66
C LEU A 74 -2.11 -7.42 9.35
N TRP A 75 -1.14 -6.50 9.39
CA TRP A 75 -0.70 -5.76 8.23
C TRP A 75 -0.31 -6.65 7.04
N PRO A 76 0.50 -7.71 7.14
CA PRO A 76 0.86 -8.53 5.99
C PRO A 76 -0.35 -9.15 5.27
N LEU A 77 -1.43 -9.47 5.98
CA LEU A 77 -2.67 -9.94 5.38
C LEU A 77 -3.39 -8.80 4.64
N ILE A 78 -3.47 -7.63 5.25
CA ILE A 78 -4.04 -6.42 4.62
C ILE A 78 -3.26 -6.08 3.36
N GLU A 79 -1.93 -6.02 3.43
CA GLU A 79 -1.04 -5.78 2.30
C GLU A 79 -1.32 -6.75 1.15
N TYR A 80 -1.31 -8.06 1.44
CA TYR A 80 -1.57 -9.10 0.46
C TYR A 80 -2.96 -8.95 -0.18
N ALA A 81 -3.99 -8.73 0.63
CA ALA A 81 -5.36 -8.57 0.15
C ALA A 81 -5.53 -7.31 -0.71
N LEU A 82 -5.00 -6.18 -0.27
CA LEU A 82 -5.02 -4.94 -1.03
C LEU A 82 -4.26 -5.10 -2.35
N HIS A 83 -3.06 -5.67 -2.31
CA HIS A 83 -2.24 -5.86 -3.51
C HIS A 83 -2.95 -6.77 -4.52
N ARG A 84 -3.40 -7.96 -4.07
CA ARG A 84 -4.02 -8.96 -4.95
C ARG A 84 -5.38 -8.54 -5.47
N TYR A 85 -6.27 -8.01 -4.62
CA TYR A 85 -7.68 -7.83 -4.94
C TYR A 85 -8.06 -6.39 -5.27
N VAL A 86 -7.33 -5.40 -4.76
CA VAL A 86 -7.60 -3.99 -5.04
C VAL A 86 -6.67 -3.49 -6.14
N LEU A 87 -5.35 -3.53 -5.93
CA LEU A 87 -4.38 -2.93 -6.84
C LEU A 87 -4.28 -3.66 -8.18
N HIS A 88 -4.51 -4.97 -8.22
CA HIS A 88 -4.49 -5.74 -9.48
C HIS A 88 -5.85 -5.95 -10.12
N ARG A 89 -6.99 -5.62 -9.47
CA ARG A 89 -8.31 -5.97 -10.00
C ARG A 89 -9.30 -4.83 -10.09
N LEU A 90 -9.26 -3.85 -9.19
CA LEU A 90 -10.27 -2.79 -9.09
C LEU A 90 -9.79 -1.49 -9.72
N GLU A 91 -10.55 -0.97 -10.69
CA GLU A 91 -10.32 0.39 -11.20
C GLU A 91 -10.82 1.45 -10.20
N PRO A 92 -10.17 2.58 -10.05
CA PRO A 92 -8.99 3.06 -10.80
C PRO A 92 -7.63 2.55 -10.27
N PHE A 93 -7.60 1.86 -9.13
CA PHE A 93 -6.36 1.42 -8.46
C PHE A 93 -5.51 0.51 -9.34
N ARG A 94 -6.18 -0.38 -10.10
CA ARG A 94 -5.49 -1.25 -11.05
C ARG A 94 -4.74 -0.44 -12.11
N GLY A 95 -5.37 0.58 -12.69
CA GLY A 95 -4.71 1.45 -13.66
C GLY A 95 -3.47 2.14 -13.09
N TRP A 96 -3.56 2.64 -11.87
CA TRP A 96 -2.43 3.29 -11.18
C TRP A 96 -1.31 2.32 -10.86
N HIS A 97 -1.65 1.13 -10.40
CA HIS A 97 -0.67 0.11 -10.04
C HIS A 97 0.02 -0.47 -11.30
N MET A 98 -0.71 -0.65 -12.39
CA MET A 98 -0.12 -1.08 -13.66
C MET A 98 0.82 -0.03 -14.27
N GLU A 99 0.57 1.27 -14.05
CA GLU A 99 1.54 2.31 -14.43
C GLU A 99 2.85 2.17 -13.62
N HIS A 100 2.76 1.83 -12.31
CA HIS A 100 3.94 1.48 -11.52
C HIS A 100 4.66 0.24 -12.07
N HIS A 101 3.93 -0.81 -12.49
CA HIS A 101 4.53 -1.99 -13.13
C HIS A 101 5.28 -1.65 -14.42
N ASN A 102 4.72 -0.76 -15.25
CA ASN A 102 5.34 -0.31 -16.49
C ASN A 102 6.58 0.56 -16.25
N ARG A 103 6.60 1.30 -15.13
CA ARG A 103 7.64 2.29 -14.80
C ARG A 103 8.10 2.14 -13.34
N PRO A 104 8.71 1.01 -12.96
CA PRO A 104 8.98 0.64 -11.56
C PRO A 104 9.97 1.58 -10.83
N ARG A 105 10.70 2.39 -11.58
CA ARG A 105 11.61 3.42 -11.02
C ARG A 105 11.07 4.84 -11.12
N ALA A 106 9.84 5.04 -11.56
CA ALA A 106 9.17 6.33 -11.44
C ALA A 106 8.66 6.53 -10.00
N PHE A 107 8.64 7.77 -9.52
CA PHE A 107 8.13 8.10 -8.18
C PHE A 107 6.60 8.05 -8.15
N ILE A 108 6.06 6.84 -8.36
CA ILE A 108 4.63 6.56 -8.34
C ILE A 108 4.29 5.98 -6.97
N CYS A 109 3.41 6.65 -6.23
CA CYS A 109 2.90 6.15 -4.95
C CYS A 109 1.41 6.49 -4.81
N THR A 110 0.72 5.75 -3.96
CA THR A 110 -0.64 6.11 -3.53
C THR A 110 -0.56 7.38 -2.70
N PRO A 111 -1.28 8.46 -3.06
CA PRO A 111 -1.24 9.69 -2.26
C PRO A 111 -1.61 9.44 -0.80
N THR A 112 -0.89 10.06 0.15
CA THR A 112 -1.07 9.90 1.62
C THR A 112 -2.53 10.05 2.04
N ILE A 113 -3.26 10.99 1.43
CA ILE A 113 -4.66 11.23 1.78
C ILE A 113 -5.56 10.00 1.53
N PHE A 114 -5.27 9.20 0.49
CA PHE A 114 -6.04 7.97 0.21
C PHE A 114 -5.64 6.85 1.15
N SER A 115 -4.35 6.60 1.33
CA SER A 115 -3.88 5.51 2.20
C SER A 115 -4.19 5.79 3.68
N ALA A 116 -3.98 7.01 4.17
CA ALA A 116 -4.36 7.41 5.52
C ALA A 116 -5.89 7.41 5.71
N GLY A 117 -6.65 7.89 4.70
CA GLY A 117 -8.11 7.83 4.70
C GLY A 117 -8.64 6.40 4.79
N LEU A 118 -8.05 5.45 4.05
CA LEU A 118 -8.41 4.03 4.13
C LEU A 118 -8.09 3.43 5.50
N ILE A 119 -6.91 3.71 6.06
CA ILE A 119 -6.56 3.27 7.42
C ILE A 119 -7.54 3.85 8.44
N PHE A 120 -7.86 5.13 8.33
CA PHE A 120 -8.82 5.77 9.22
C PHE A 120 -10.22 5.14 9.12
N THR A 121 -10.75 4.98 7.91
CA THR A 121 -12.13 4.52 7.71
C THR A 121 -12.30 3.01 7.91
N LEU A 122 -11.32 2.20 7.51
CA LEU A 122 -11.44 0.74 7.54
C LEU A 122 -10.81 0.10 8.78
N VAL A 123 -9.96 0.83 9.52
CA VAL A 123 -9.31 0.31 10.74
C VAL A 123 -9.74 1.10 11.95
N PHE A 124 -9.51 2.42 11.97
CA PHE A 124 -9.77 3.23 13.16
C PHE A 124 -11.25 3.31 13.50
N LEU A 125 -12.12 3.68 12.54
CA LEU A 125 -13.55 3.82 12.82
C LEU A 125 -14.22 2.51 13.27
N PRO A 126 -14.01 1.34 12.61
CA PRO A 126 -14.54 0.08 13.12
C PRO A 126 -13.98 -0.31 14.49
N ALA A 127 -12.69 -0.08 14.73
CA ALA A 127 -12.10 -0.35 16.04
C ALA A 127 -12.62 0.59 17.13
N LEU A 128 -12.87 1.85 16.80
CA LEU A 128 -13.51 2.81 17.71
C LEU A 128 -14.95 2.42 18.04
N ALA A 129 -15.69 1.84 17.08
CA ALA A 129 -17.03 1.34 17.30
C ALA A 129 -17.10 0.18 18.32
N SER A 130 -15.96 -0.47 18.64
CA SER A 130 -15.88 -1.44 19.75
C SER A 130 -15.99 -0.80 21.14
N GLY A 131 -16.03 0.53 21.24
CA GLY A 131 -16.22 1.29 22.47
C GLY A 131 -14.92 1.63 23.25
N ASN A 132 -13.76 1.21 22.77
CA ASN A 132 -12.48 1.52 23.43
C ASN A 132 -11.54 2.29 22.50
N LEU A 133 -11.42 3.60 22.73
CA LEU A 133 -10.55 4.50 21.97
C LEU A 133 -9.09 4.05 21.98
N TRP A 134 -8.59 3.56 23.10
CA TRP A 134 -7.18 3.20 23.27
C TRP A 134 -6.81 1.96 22.47
N ILE A 135 -7.70 0.96 22.46
CA ILE A 135 -7.57 -0.24 21.61
C ILE A 135 -7.60 0.14 20.14
N GLY A 136 -8.58 0.95 19.73
CA GLY A 136 -8.72 1.43 18.36
C GLY A 136 -7.50 2.20 17.87
N THR A 137 -7.00 3.12 18.71
CA THR A 137 -5.79 3.91 18.40
C THR A 137 -4.55 3.01 18.32
N GLY A 138 -4.39 2.06 19.26
CA GLY A 138 -3.28 1.10 19.24
C GLY A 138 -3.28 0.22 17.99
N LEU A 139 -4.43 -0.35 17.62
CA LEU A 139 -4.58 -1.16 16.40
C LEU A 139 -4.22 -0.35 15.15
N THR A 140 -4.72 0.87 15.06
CA THR A 140 -4.45 1.79 13.94
C THR A 140 -2.98 2.15 13.87
N LEU A 141 -2.34 2.42 15.00
CA LEU A 141 -0.90 2.67 15.08
C LEU A 141 -0.11 1.47 14.55
N GLY A 142 -0.46 0.24 14.95
CA GLY A 142 0.19 -0.98 14.49
C GLY A 142 0.06 -1.16 12.97
N VAL A 143 -1.14 -0.98 12.41
CA VAL A 143 -1.38 -1.02 10.95
C VAL A 143 -0.59 0.08 10.23
N THR A 144 -0.54 1.28 10.77
CA THR A 144 0.21 2.41 10.18
C THR A 144 1.72 2.14 10.15
N ILE A 145 2.28 1.56 11.22
CA ILE A 145 3.69 1.13 11.24
C ILE A 145 3.92 0.03 10.19
N GLY A 146 3.00 -0.92 10.07
CA GLY A 146 3.05 -1.96 9.04
C GLY A 146 3.03 -1.38 7.62
N TYR A 147 2.15 -0.41 7.34
CA TYR A 147 2.11 0.32 6.07
C TYR A 147 3.42 1.05 5.77
N LEU A 148 4.01 1.72 6.76
CA LEU A 148 5.32 2.38 6.58
C LEU A 148 6.43 1.36 6.28
N ALA A 149 6.43 0.21 6.96
CA ALA A 149 7.37 -0.89 6.69
C ALA A 149 7.22 -1.45 5.27
N PHE A 150 5.98 -1.61 4.80
CA PHE A 150 5.67 -1.96 3.41
C PHE A 150 6.22 -0.91 2.43
N SER A 151 5.89 0.36 2.62
CA SER A 151 6.34 1.44 1.74
C SER A 151 7.87 1.51 1.67
N TRP A 152 8.54 1.34 2.81
CA TRP A 152 9.99 1.29 2.90
C TRP A 152 10.58 0.09 2.16
N THR A 153 10.03 -1.11 2.38
CA THR A 153 10.47 -2.33 1.70
C THR A 153 10.26 -2.22 0.20
N HIS A 154 9.10 -1.73 -0.24
CA HIS A 154 8.78 -1.50 -1.65
C HIS A 154 9.74 -0.50 -2.29
N HIS A 155 10.06 0.60 -1.61
CA HIS A 155 11.11 1.51 -2.04
C HIS A 155 12.46 0.80 -2.16
N ALA A 156 12.86 0.03 -1.14
CA ALA A 156 14.15 -0.64 -1.11
C ALA A 156 14.32 -1.67 -2.24
N VAL A 157 13.27 -2.45 -2.57
CA VAL A 157 13.34 -3.44 -3.66
C VAL A 157 13.49 -2.80 -5.04
N HIS A 158 13.03 -1.56 -5.24
CA HIS A 158 13.19 -0.84 -6.50
C HIS A 158 14.50 -0.05 -6.61
N TYR A 159 14.96 0.57 -5.51
CA TYR A 159 16.02 1.59 -5.58
C TYR A 159 17.35 1.16 -4.94
N TRP A 160 17.34 0.27 -3.93
CA TRP A 160 18.55 -0.06 -3.19
C TRP A 160 19.33 -1.23 -3.81
N ARG A 161 20.63 -1.29 -3.51
CA ARG A 161 21.44 -2.49 -3.80
C ARG A 161 21.05 -3.59 -2.81
N ALA A 162 21.02 -4.83 -3.30
CA ALA A 162 20.64 -5.98 -2.50
C ALA A 162 21.89 -6.61 -1.85
N ASP A 163 22.50 -5.90 -0.93
CA ASP A 163 23.73 -6.35 -0.25
C ASP A 163 23.46 -7.38 0.86
N ARG A 164 22.17 -7.55 1.23
CA ARG A 164 21.74 -8.54 2.24
C ARG A 164 20.83 -9.58 1.60
N ALA A 165 20.98 -10.85 2.02
CA ALA A 165 20.20 -11.98 1.50
C ALA A 165 18.68 -11.75 1.60
N TRP A 166 18.19 -11.16 2.71
CA TRP A 166 16.78 -10.82 2.90
C TRP A 166 16.27 -9.88 1.79
N LEU A 167 16.94 -8.74 1.58
CA LEU A 167 16.54 -7.77 0.57
C LEU A 167 16.68 -8.35 -0.84
N GLY A 168 17.73 -9.14 -1.08
CA GLY A 168 17.93 -9.85 -2.35
C GLY A 168 16.77 -10.79 -2.69
N ASN A 169 16.28 -11.54 -1.70
CA ASN A 169 15.12 -12.41 -1.88
C ASN A 169 13.84 -11.61 -2.13
N ARG A 170 13.58 -10.53 -1.35
CA ARG A 170 12.43 -9.65 -1.58
C ARG A 170 12.46 -9.04 -2.98
N LYS A 171 13.61 -8.53 -3.39
CA LYS A 171 13.83 -7.95 -4.72
C LYS A 171 13.59 -8.97 -5.84
N ARG A 172 14.08 -10.21 -5.68
CA ARG A 172 13.87 -11.29 -6.65
C ARG A 172 12.38 -11.59 -6.81
N LEU A 173 11.66 -11.82 -5.72
CA LEU A 173 10.23 -12.14 -5.75
C LEU A 173 9.40 -10.98 -6.34
N HIS A 174 9.74 -9.75 -5.98
CA HIS A 174 9.08 -8.55 -6.51
C HIS A 174 9.36 -8.32 -8.01
N ASN A 175 10.58 -8.61 -8.47
CA ASN A 175 10.90 -8.57 -9.90
C ASN A 175 10.13 -9.64 -10.69
N ILE A 176 9.93 -10.84 -10.14
CA ILE A 176 9.08 -11.86 -10.75
C ILE A 176 7.64 -11.35 -10.84
N HIS A 177 7.13 -10.74 -9.75
CA HIS A 177 5.83 -10.11 -9.74
C HIS A 177 5.65 -9.07 -10.86
N HIS A 178 6.62 -8.19 -11.07
CA HIS A 178 6.62 -7.21 -12.16
C HIS A 178 6.72 -7.82 -13.56
N GLY A 179 7.39 -8.98 -13.72
CA GLY A 179 7.72 -9.58 -15.02
C GLY A 179 6.72 -10.59 -15.55
N SER A 180 6.00 -11.30 -14.69
CA SER A 180 5.21 -12.50 -15.07
C SER A 180 3.72 -12.28 -15.32
N GLY A 181 3.30 -11.07 -15.66
CA GLY A 181 1.87 -10.74 -15.78
C GLY A 181 1.15 -10.67 -14.43
N SER A 182 1.89 -10.61 -13.34
CA SER A 182 1.44 -10.15 -12.01
C SER A 182 0.47 -11.07 -11.26
N ALA A 183 0.41 -12.37 -11.60
CA ALA A 183 -0.49 -13.30 -10.92
C ALA A 183 0.14 -14.01 -9.70
N CYS A 184 1.30 -13.53 -9.21
CA CYS A 184 2.08 -14.17 -8.13
C CYS A 184 2.84 -13.14 -7.28
N ASN A 185 3.35 -13.59 -6.11
CA ASN A 185 4.24 -12.84 -5.21
C ASN A 185 3.68 -11.45 -4.81
N TYR A 186 2.46 -11.41 -4.30
CA TYR A 186 1.79 -10.17 -3.91
C TYR A 186 2.35 -9.58 -2.59
N GLY A 187 2.93 -10.41 -1.71
CA GLY A 187 3.51 -9.96 -0.46
C GLY A 187 4.89 -9.32 -0.66
N VAL A 188 5.00 -8.01 -0.41
CA VAL A 188 6.26 -7.26 -0.52
C VAL A 188 7.08 -7.36 0.76
N THR A 189 6.46 -7.15 1.94
CA THR A 189 7.13 -7.25 3.24
C THR A 189 7.46 -8.70 3.60
N THR A 190 6.55 -9.63 3.33
CA THR A 190 6.70 -11.06 3.58
C THR A 190 5.97 -11.87 2.51
N SER A 191 6.45 -13.06 2.19
CA SER A 191 5.77 -14.00 1.29
C SER A 191 4.86 -15.00 2.02
N PHE A 192 4.65 -14.84 3.33
CA PHE A 192 3.86 -15.79 4.13
C PHE A 192 2.47 -16.05 3.52
N TRP A 193 1.75 -14.98 3.17
CA TRP A 193 0.42 -15.12 2.57
C TRP A 193 0.43 -15.63 1.14
N ASP A 194 1.52 -15.40 0.38
CA ASP A 194 1.71 -16.06 -0.93
C ASP A 194 1.89 -17.56 -0.77
N ASP A 195 2.60 -18.00 0.28
CA ASP A 195 2.73 -19.43 0.60
C ASP A 195 1.38 -20.03 1.00
N VAL A 196 0.62 -19.36 1.88
CA VAL A 196 -0.69 -19.82 2.38
C VAL A 196 -1.72 -19.92 1.24
N PHE A 197 -1.75 -18.95 0.33
CA PHE A 197 -2.73 -18.91 -0.76
C PHE A 197 -2.21 -19.49 -2.10
N GLY A 198 -1.03 -20.11 -2.11
CA GLY A 198 -0.45 -20.76 -3.29
C GLY A 198 -0.12 -19.79 -4.43
N THR A 199 0.19 -18.54 -4.11
CA THR A 199 0.56 -17.51 -5.11
C THR A 199 2.05 -17.23 -5.16
N ARG A 200 2.87 -17.97 -4.41
CA ARG A 200 4.32 -17.85 -4.48
C ARG A 200 4.86 -18.51 -5.74
N SER A 201 5.78 -17.82 -6.43
CA SER A 201 6.46 -18.32 -7.63
C SER A 201 7.95 -17.98 -7.56
N GLY A 202 8.79 -18.90 -8.01
CA GLY A 202 10.25 -18.73 -8.16
C GLY A 202 11.10 -19.26 -7.03
#